data_5e80bf8bbbe9c0d7f49453dd6d9722bc
#
_entry.id   5e80bf8bbbe9c0d7f49453dd6d9722bc
#
_cell.length_a   1.000
_cell.length_b   1.000
_cell.length_c   1.000
_cell.angle_alpha   90.00
_cell.angle_beta   90.00
_cell.angle_gamma   90.00
#
_symmetry.space_group_name_H-M   'P 1'
#
loop_
_entity.id
_entity.type
_entity.pdbx_description
1 polymer ?
#
loop_
_entity_poly.entity_id
_entity_poly.type
_entity_poly.pdbx_seq_one_letter_code
_entity_poly.pdbx_strand_id
1 'polypeptide(L)'
;MIRASRNTSWDSPGLSWTGSGYRLTGVRADDLAQRRLLVDEALAARQAGEMRRAVELAHRAEELWRGDFAEGLQAPYLTAERLRWTEKRLTVLEARLEGEIELGRSFEYVHELVRLVAAHPLRERLAELLMLALCRTGRPADALTVYEEARRRLADAMGADPGPGLRALHARVLRQDPALLPGSPVPVG
;
A
#
# COMPACT_ATOMS: atom_id res chain seq x y z
N MET A 1 -3.60 9.49 -57.11
CA MET A 1 -4.82 9.63 -56.32
C MET A 1 -4.89 8.47 -55.35
N ILE A 2 -4.24 8.56 -54.21
CA ILE A 2 -4.09 7.50 -53.20
C ILE A 2 -4.97 7.88 -52.02
N ARG A 3 -6.07 7.17 -51.85
CA ARG A 3 -6.94 7.25 -50.65
C ARG A 3 -6.27 6.49 -49.51
N ALA A 4 -5.77 7.18 -48.51
CA ALA A 4 -5.39 6.59 -47.27
C ALA A 4 -6.65 6.28 -46.44
N SER A 5 -6.98 4.99 -46.31
CA SER A 5 -7.97 4.50 -45.34
C SER A 5 -7.43 4.63 -43.95
N ARG A 6 -7.84 5.65 -43.23
CA ARG A 6 -7.70 5.69 -41.77
C ARG A 6 -8.85 4.90 -41.18
N ASN A 7 -8.58 3.65 -40.88
CA ASN A 7 -9.49 2.81 -40.11
C ASN A 7 -9.02 2.93 -38.65
N THR A 8 -9.38 4.00 -37.97
CA THR A 8 -9.34 4.13 -36.50
C THR A 8 -10.78 3.93 -36.03
N SER A 9 -11.17 2.66 -35.91
CA SER A 9 -12.36 2.28 -35.16
C SER A 9 -12.07 2.55 -33.68
N TRP A 10 -12.41 3.73 -33.21
CA TRP A 10 -12.60 3.98 -31.79
C TRP A 10 -13.93 3.31 -31.45
N ASP A 11 -13.89 2.10 -30.90
CA ASP A 11 -15.05 1.49 -30.25
C ASP A 11 -15.45 2.42 -29.10
N SER A 12 -16.44 3.27 -29.37
CA SER A 12 -17.03 4.12 -28.33
C SER A 12 -17.61 3.22 -27.27
N PRO A 13 -17.35 3.46 -25.99
CA PRO A 13 -17.93 2.68 -24.92
C PRO A 13 -19.45 2.71 -25.04
N GLY A 14 -20.05 1.57 -25.21
CA GLY A 14 -21.50 1.41 -25.34
C GLY A 14 -22.14 1.33 -23.97
N LEU A 15 -23.05 2.26 -23.65
CA LEU A 15 -23.92 2.18 -22.49
C LEU A 15 -25.27 1.63 -22.94
N SER A 16 -25.65 0.43 -22.49
CA SER A 16 -26.95 -0.18 -22.81
C SER A 16 -27.76 -0.42 -21.55
N TRP A 17 -29.06 -0.14 -21.62
CA TRP A 17 -30.01 -0.46 -20.57
C TRP A 17 -30.42 -1.93 -20.64
N THR A 18 -30.34 -2.69 -19.54
CA THR A 18 -30.60 -4.13 -19.48
C THR A 18 -31.96 -4.47 -18.85
N GLY A 19 -32.85 -3.48 -18.65
CA GLY A 19 -34.11 -3.67 -17.93
C GLY A 19 -34.03 -3.54 -16.41
N SER A 20 -32.86 -3.82 -15.81
CA SER A 20 -32.62 -3.70 -14.37
C SER A 20 -31.40 -2.82 -14.03
N GLY A 21 -30.66 -2.33 -15.04
CA GLY A 21 -29.48 -1.50 -14.85
C GLY A 21 -28.80 -1.16 -16.18
N TYR A 22 -27.77 -0.33 -16.10
CA TYR A 22 -26.94 -0.01 -17.26
C TYR A 22 -25.78 -0.98 -17.37
N ARG A 23 -25.55 -1.50 -18.58
CA ARG A 23 -24.36 -2.26 -18.93
C ARG A 23 -23.41 -1.40 -19.76
N LEU A 24 -22.18 -1.28 -19.32
CA LEU A 24 -21.12 -0.65 -20.06
C LEU A 24 -20.37 -1.72 -20.85
N THR A 25 -20.32 -1.59 -22.19
CA THR A 25 -19.60 -2.49 -23.08
C THR A 25 -18.50 -1.73 -23.80
N GLY A 26 -17.40 -2.42 -24.16
CA GLY A 26 -16.28 -1.79 -24.88
C GLY A 26 -15.37 -0.93 -24.00
N VAL A 27 -15.59 -0.87 -22.70
CA VAL A 27 -14.63 -0.24 -21.76
C VAL A 27 -13.61 -1.29 -21.37
N ARG A 28 -12.38 -1.10 -21.80
CA ARG A 28 -11.25 -1.81 -21.24
C ARG A 28 -10.83 -1.02 -20.01
N ALA A 29 -11.07 -1.56 -18.84
CA ALA A 29 -10.44 -1.09 -17.60
C ALA A 29 -8.98 -1.58 -17.62
N ASP A 30 -8.23 -1.16 -18.65
CA ASP A 30 -6.85 -1.61 -18.87
C ASP A 30 -5.96 -1.25 -17.69
N ASP A 31 -6.20 -0.13 -17.05
CA ASP A 31 -5.50 0.33 -15.85
C ASP A 31 -5.76 -0.59 -14.63
N LEU A 32 -6.98 -1.06 -14.42
CA LEU A 32 -7.31 -1.99 -13.34
C LEU A 32 -6.71 -3.38 -13.57
N ALA A 33 -6.78 -3.88 -14.82
CA ALA A 33 -6.19 -5.16 -15.17
C ALA A 33 -4.67 -5.11 -15.09
N GLN A 34 -4.06 -4.05 -15.62
CA GLN A 34 -2.62 -3.83 -15.57
C GLN A 34 -2.13 -3.68 -14.12
N ARG A 35 -2.87 -2.96 -13.28
CA ARG A 35 -2.54 -2.82 -11.86
C ARG A 35 -2.57 -4.15 -11.13
N ARG A 36 -3.61 -4.99 -11.37
CA ARG A 36 -3.65 -6.34 -10.79
C ARG A 36 -2.43 -7.15 -11.16
N LEU A 37 -2.08 -7.15 -12.44
CA LEU A 37 -0.91 -7.87 -12.93
C LEU A 37 0.37 -7.41 -12.24
N LEU A 38 0.60 -6.09 -12.15
CA LEU A 38 1.77 -5.54 -11.48
C LEU A 38 1.84 -5.88 -9.99
N VAL A 39 0.69 -5.89 -9.30
CA VAL A 39 0.61 -6.31 -7.90
C VAL A 39 0.95 -7.79 -7.74
N ASP A 40 0.38 -8.65 -8.59
CA ASP A 40 0.64 -10.09 -8.54
C ASP A 40 2.12 -10.40 -8.87
N GLU A 41 2.69 -9.71 -9.85
CA GLU A 41 4.12 -9.80 -10.19
C GLU A 41 5.02 -9.29 -9.04
N ALA A 42 4.65 -8.19 -8.38
CA ALA A 42 5.40 -7.66 -7.23
C ALA A 42 5.43 -8.65 -6.06
N LEU A 43 4.29 -9.27 -5.75
CA LEU A 43 4.19 -10.28 -4.71
C LEU A 43 5.01 -11.54 -5.07
N ALA A 44 4.96 -11.99 -6.32
CA ALA A 44 5.75 -13.12 -6.81
C ALA A 44 7.26 -12.83 -6.73
N ALA A 45 7.70 -11.64 -7.17
CA ALA A 45 9.09 -11.22 -7.08
C ALA A 45 9.59 -11.18 -5.62
N ARG A 46 8.73 -10.70 -4.69
CA ARG A 46 9.05 -10.71 -3.26
C ARG A 46 9.24 -12.14 -2.73
N GLN A 47 8.35 -13.06 -3.07
CA GLN A 47 8.44 -14.47 -2.68
C GLN A 47 9.71 -15.14 -3.23
N ALA A 48 10.15 -14.71 -4.41
CA ALA A 48 11.40 -15.17 -5.03
C ALA A 48 12.67 -14.52 -4.43
N GLY A 49 12.53 -13.58 -3.47
CA GLY A 49 13.65 -12.83 -2.90
C GLY A 49 14.19 -11.71 -3.79
N GLU A 50 13.51 -11.42 -4.91
CA GLU A 50 13.86 -10.35 -5.86
C GLU A 50 13.36 -8.97 -5.37
N MET A 51 13.81 -8.53 -4.18
CA MET A 51 13.26 -7.37 -3.48
C MET A 51 13.27 -6.09 -4.31
N ARG A 52 14.36 -5.80 -5.04
CA ARG A 52 14.43 -4.60 -5.91
C ARG A 52 13.33 -4.60 -6.96
N ARG A 53 13.14 -5.74 -7.63
CA ARG A 53 12.10 -5.92 -8.63
C ARG A 53 10.71 -5.82 -8.05
N ALA A 54 10.49 -6.41 -6.87
CA ALA A 54 9.21 -6.30 -6.15
C ALA A 54 8.83 -4.84 -5.87
N VAL A 55 9.79 -4.04 -5.38
CA VAL A 55 9.61 -2.61 -5.11
C VAL A 55 9.33 -1.83 -6.40
N GLU A 56 10.08 -2.06 -7.49
CA GLU A 56 9.86 -1.39 -8.77
C GLU A 56 8.46 -1.68 -9.35
N LEU A 57 8.01 -2.93 -9.28
CA LEU A 57 6.67 -3.33 -9.72
C LEU A 57 5.58 -2.70 -8.87
N ALA A 58 5.79 -2.61 -7.54
CA ALA A 58 4.86 -1.95 -6.64
C ALA A 58 4.75 -0.44 -6.91
N HIS A 59 5.85 0.26 -7.18
CA HIS A 59 5.83 1.66 -7.60
C HIS A 59 5.02 1.86 -8.88
N ARG A 60 5.26 1.03 -9.90
CA ARG A 60 4.49 1.08 -11.15
C ARG A 60 3.01 0.80 -10.93
N ALA A 61 2.66 -0.10 -10.01
CA ALA A 61 1.27 -0.34 -9.66
C ALA A 61 0.64 0.88 -9.01
N GLU A 62 1.38 1.60 -8.14
CA GLU A 62 0.92 2.82 -7.48
C GLU A 62 0.72 3.99 -8.44
N GLU A 63 1.59 4.17 -9.43
CA GLU A 63 1.45 5.21 -10.47
C GLU A 63 0.12 5.11 -11.24
N LEU A 64 -0.47 3.90 -11.30
CA LEU A 64 -1.79 3.68 -11.89
C LEU A 64 -2.94 4.07 -10.95
N TRP A 65 -2.64 4.47 -9.69
CA TRP A 65 -3.65 4.90 -8.72
C TRP A 65 -3.88 6.42 -8.81
N ARG A 66 -4.85 6.80 -9.65
CA ARG A 66 -5.19 8.22 -9.89
C ARG A 66 -6.44 8.62 -9.13
N GLY A 67 -6.36 8.71 -7.80
CA GLY A 67 -7.52 9.04 -6.95
C GLY A 67 -8.25 7.80 -6.39
N ASP A 68 -9.37 8.03 -5.71
CA ASP A 68 -10.14 6.97 -5.10
C ASP A 68 -10.99 6.21 -6.13
N PHE A 69 -11.24 4.92 -5.86
CA PHE A 69 -12.04 4.09 -6.75
C PHE A 69 -13.45 4.67 -6.89
N ALA A 70 -13.85 4.95 -8.14
CA ALA A 70 -15.16 5.51 -8.46
C ALA A 70 -15.49 6.80 -7.70
N GLU A 71 -14.47 7.69 -7.53
CA GLU A 71 -14.65 9.00 -6.91
C GLU A 71 -15.79 9.79 -7.58
N GLY A 72 -16.62 10.44 -6.77
CA GLY A 72 -17.80 11.19 -7.25
C GLY A 72 -19.03 10.36 -7.58
N LEU A 73 -18.96 9.03 -7.68
CA LEU A 73 -20.12 8.18 -7.92
C LEU A 73 -20.77 7.75 -6.60
N GLN A 74 -22.06 7.97 -6.45
CA GLN A 74 -22.83 7.59 -5.27
C GLN A 74 -23.71 6.37 -5.60
N ALA A 75 -23.28 5.18 -5.18
CA ALA A 75 -24.10 3.97 -5.27
C ALA A 75 -23.77 3.02 -4.11
N PRO A 76 -24.78 2.42 -3.46
CA PRO A 76 -24.57 1.59 -2.26
C PRO A 76 -23.57 0.45 -2.45
N TYR A 77 -23.57 -0.20 -3.63
CA TYR A 77 -22.65 -1.30 -3.94
C TYR A 77 -21.18 -0.83 -4.09
N LEU A 78 -20.94 0.46 -4.41
CA LEU A 78 -19.58 1.01 -4.54
C LEU A 78 -18.88 1.13 -3.19
N THR A 79 -19.61 1.19 -2.08
CA THR A 79 -19.01 1.31 -0.74
C THR A 79 -18.15 0.09 -0.41
N ALA A 80 -18.67 -1.12 -0.65
CA ALA A 80 -17.91 -2.35 -0.43
C ALA A 80 -16.72 -2.47 -1.38
N GLU A 81 -16.89 -2.09 -2.66
CA GLU A 81 -15.80 -2.11 -3.61
C GLU A 81 -14.72 -1.07 -3.29
N ARG A 82 -15.09 0.15 -2.85
CA ARG A 82 -14.12 1.15 -2.37
C ARG A 82 -13.29 0.61 -1.22
N LEU A 83 -13.95 0.02 -0.22
CA LEU A 83 -13.24 -0.58 0.92
C LEU A 83 -12.24 -1.65 0.45
N ARG A 84 -12.65 -2.56 -0.43
CA ARG A 84 -11.76 -3.59 -1.00
C ARG A 84 -10.57 -2.99 -1.75
N TRP A 85 -10.79 -1.93 -2.53
CA TRP A 85 -9.72 -1.26 -3.27
C TRP A 85 -8.77 -0.50 -2.36
N THR A 86 -9.29 0.16 -1.32
CA THR A 86 -8.47 0.81 -0.29
C THR A 86 -7.59 -0.21 0.43
N GLU A 87 -8.16 -1.34 0.85
CA GLU A 87 -7.39 -2.40 1.50
C GLU A 87 -6.29 -2.98 0.59
N LYS A 88 -6.60 -3.24 -0.67
CA LYS A 88 -5.60 -3.69 -1.64
C LYS A 88 -4.48 -2.67 -1.83
N ARG A 89 -4.83 -1.39 -1.95
CA ARG A 89 -3.85 -0.32 -2.07
C ARG A 89 -2.93 -0.27 -0.86
N LEU A 90 -3.49 -0.31 0.35
CA LEU A 90 -2.70 -0.30 1.58
C LEU A 90 -1.76 -1.50 1.68
N THR A 91 -2.22 -2.69 1.31
CA THR A 91 -1.36 -3.89 1.29
C THR A 91 -0.16 -3.73 0.34
N VAL A 92 -0.37 -3.15 -0.85
CA VAL A 92 0.72 -2.89 -1.81
C VAL A 92 1.68 -1.83 -1.27
N LEU A 93 1.15 -0.74 -0.70
CA LEU A 93 1.94 0.31 -0.07
C LEU A 93 2.81 -0.23 1.07
N GLU A 94 2.24 -1.05 1.94
CA GLU A 94 2.97 -1.70 3.05
C GLU A 94 4.10 -2.59 2.53
N ALA A 95 3.82 -3.42 1.52
CA ALA A 95 4.82 -4.30 0.93
C ALA A 95 5.97 -3.50 0.25
N ARG A 96 5.63 -2.41 -0.44
CA ARG A 96 6.63 -1.51 -1.04
C ARG A 96 7.49 -0.85 0.02
N LEU A 97 6.86 -0.21 1.02
CA LEU A 97 7.58 0.50 2.08
C LEU A 97 8.48 -0.44 2.89
N GLU A 98 8.02 -1.67 3.15
CA GLU A 98 8.84 -2.69 3.77
C GLU A 98 10.09 -3.00 2.92
N GLY A 99 9.89 -3.24 1.62
CA GLY A 99 11.00 -3.47 0.69
C GLY A 99 11.97 -2.29 0.59
N GLU A 100 11.48 -1.05 0.61
CA GLU A 100 12.32 0.15 0.61
C GLU A 100 13.17 0.26 1.89
N ILE A 101 12.56 -0.04 3.04
CA ILE A 101 13.27 -0.11 4.32
C ILE A 101 14.33 -1.21 4.28
N GLU A 102 14.03 -2.38 3.73
CA GLU A 102 14.98 -3.50 3.57
C GLU A 102 16.14 -3.12 2.65
N LEU A 103 15.89 -2.34 1.61
CA LEU A 103 16.92 -1.82 0.72
C LEU A 103 17.76 -0.67 1.31
N GLY A 104 17.51 -0.29 2.59
CA GLY A 104 18.24 0.73 3.31
C GLY A 104 17.79 2.16 3.06
N ARG A 105 16.64 2.37 2.40
CA ARG A 105 16.10 3.70 2.06
C ARG A 105 15.16 4.27 3.13
N SER A 106 15.33 3.85 4.38
CA SER A 106 14.45 4.22 5.50
C SER A 106 14.26 5.73 5.64
N PHE A 107 15.33 6.51 5.47
CA PHE A 107 15.29 7.97 5.61
C PHE A 107 14.32 8.63 4.62
N GLU A 108 14.30 8.17 3.39
CA GLU A 108 13.48 8.74 2.31
C GLU A 108 11.98 8.57 2.57
N TYR A 109 11.59 7.47 3.24
CA TYR A 109 10.20 7.09 3.43
C TYR A 109 9.59 7.39 4.80
N VAL A 110 10.35 7.94 5.76
CA VAL A 110 9.80 8.33 7.06
C VAL A 110 8.63 9.31 6.92
N HIS A 111 8.74 10.34 6.07
CA HIS A 111 7.67 11.32 5.90
C HIS A 111 6.40 10.72 5.27
N GLU A 112 6.55 9.80 4.33
CA GLU A 112 5.41 9.09 3.73
C GLU A 112 4.72 8.22 4.78
N LEU A 113 5.47 7.47 5.57
CA LEU A 113 4.96 6.64 6.66
C LEU A 113 4.22 7.47 7.72
N VAL A 114 4.75 8.63 8.11
CA VAL A 114 4.06 9.54 9.04
C VAL A 114 2.69 9.94 8.52
N ARG A 115 2.59 10.32 7.23
CA ARG A 115 1.30 10.68 6.62
C ARG A 115 0.34 9.50 6.57
N LEU A 116 0.83 8.31 6.24
CA LEU A 116 0.01 7.10 6.16
C LEU A 116 -0.50 6.66 7.53
N VAL A 117 0.33 6.71 8.58
CA VAL A 117 -0.08 6.43 9.96
C VAL A 117 -1.13 7.44 10.44
N ALA A 118 -1.02 8.70 10.06
CA ALA A 118 -2.03 9.71 10.39
C ALA A 118 -3.35 9.47 9.64
N ALA A 119 -3.30 9.05 8.38
CA ALA A 119 -4.49 8.75 7.56
C ALA A 119 -5.17 7.42 7.95
N HIS A 120 -4.40 6.46 8.47
CA HIS A 120 -4.88 5.12 8.83
C HIS A 120 -4.46 4.75 10.26
N PRO A 121 -4.98 5.44 11.29
CA PRO A 121 -4.46 5.39 12.66
C PRO A 121 -4.62 4.04 13.37
N LEU A 122 -5.51 3.17 12.89
CA LEU A 122 -5.73 1.83 13.43
C LEU A 122 -5.00 0.73 12.66
N ARG A 123 -4.21 1.11 11.62
CA ARG A 123 -3.46 0.16 10.82
C ARG A 123 -2.08 -0.08 11.45
N GLU A 124 -2.00 -1.07 12.32
CA GLU A 124 -0.80 -1.37 13.12
C GLU A 124 0.44 -1.61 12.25
N ARG A 125 0.28 -2.23 11.07
CA ARG A 125 1.39 -2.51 10.16
C ARG A 125 2.11 -1.23 9.71
N LEU A 126 1.39 -0.14 9.46
CA LEU A 126 2.01 1.15 9.12
C LEU A 126 2.80 1.73 10.30
N ALA A 127 2.29 1.58 11.53
CA ALA A 127 3.02 1.98 12.73
C ALA A 127 4.30 1.15 12.93
N GLU A 128 4.24 -0.16 12.69
CA GLU A 128 5.42 -1.05 12.72
C GLU A 128 6.49 -0.59 11.72
N LEU A 129 6.10 -0.32 10.46
CA LEU A 129 7.02 0.15 9.42
C LEU A 129 7.64 1.50 9.77
N LEU A 130 6.85 2.43 10.33
CA LEU A 130 7.36 3.72 10.80
C LEU A 130 8.35 3.55 11.94
N MET A 131 8.04 2.72 12.94
CA MET A 131 8.95 2.42 14.03
C MET A 131 10.28 1.83 13.53
N LEU A 132 10.20 0.88 12.61
CA LEU A 132 11.38 0.26 12.00
C LEU A 132 12.23 1.29 11.24
N ALA A 133 11.61 2.14 10.41
CA ALA A 133 12.29 3.19 9.67
C ALA A 133 12.97 4.21 10.61
N LEU A 134 12.29 4.59 11.68
CA LEU A 134 12.85 5.49 12.70
C LEU A 134 14.07 4.87 13.42
N CYS A 135 13.98 3.61 13.82
CA CYS A 135 15.14 2.91 14.41
C CYS A 135 16.33 2.88 13.46
N ARG A 136 16.12 2.55 12.18
CA ARG A 136 17.17 2.51 11.16
C ARG A 136 17.75 3.87 10.81
N THR A 137 17.05 4.95 11.12
CA THR A 137 17.55 6.32 10.97
C THR A 137 18.13 6.90 12.28
N GLY A 138 18.33 6.04 13.30
CA GLY A 138 18.94 6.47 14.58
C GLY A 138 17.97 7.20 15.52
N ARG A 139 16.67 7.01 15.35
CA ARG A 139 15.60 7.70 16.10
C ARG A 139 14.74 6.74 16.93
N PRO A 140 15.32 5.89 17.81
CA PRO A 140 14.55 4.91 18.57
C PRO A 140 13.57 5.55 19.57
N ALA A 141 13.86 6.73 20.11
CA ALA A 141 12.94 7.43 21.00
C ALA A 141 11.64 7.83 20.28
N ASP A 142 11.75 8.29 19.03
CA ASP A 142 10.57 8.62 18.22
C ASP A 142 9.77 7.35 17.88
N ALA A 143 10.45 6.23 17.64
CA ALA A 143 9.77 4.94 17.42
C ALA A 143 8.94 4.52 18.66
N LEU A 144 9.45 4.70 19.87
CA LEU A 144 8.68 4.44 21.10
C LEU A 144 7.47 5.37 21.23
N THR A 145 7.60 6.64 20.83
CA THR A 145 6.47 7.58 20.79
C THR A 145 5.37 7.10 19.83
N VAL A 146 5.75 6.63 18.64
CA VAL A 146 4.81 6.05 17.65
C VAL A 146 4.06 4.87 18.26
N TYR A 147 4.74 3.97 18.98
CA TYR A 147 4.09 2.85 19.65
C TYR A 147 3.04 3.31 20.68
N GLU A 148 3.40 4.26 21.57
CA GLU A 148 2.48 4.75 22.60
C GLU A 148 1.26 5.47 22.02
N GLU A 149 1.45 6.18 20.91
CA GLU A 149 0.33 6.79 20.19
C GLU A 149 -0.58 5.74 19.56
N ALA A 150 -0.01 4.71 18.91
CA ALA A 150 -0.79 3.62 18.32
C ALA A 150 -1.56 2.86 19.41
N ARG A 151 -0.93 2.53 20.52
CA ARG A 151 -1.57 1.87 21.67
C ARG A 151 -2.76 2.67 22.20
N ARG A 152 -2.59 3.98 22.38
CA ARG A 152 -3.67 4.86 22.86
C ARG A 152 -4.83 4.88 21.87
N ARG A 153 -4.57 5.04 20.57
CA ARG A 153 -5.60 5.05 19.53
C ARG A 153 -6.40 3.74 19.48
N LEU A 154 -5.71 2.60 19.60
CA LEU A 154 -6.36 1.29 19.64
C LEU A 154 -7.24 1.13 20.89
N ALA A 155 -6.75 1.54 22.06
CA ALA A 155 -7.53 1.53 23.28
C ALA A 155 -8.77 2.42 23.21
N ASP A 156 -8.62 3.66 22.70
CA ASP A 156 -9.71 4.63 22.59
C ASP A 156 -10.77 4.21 21.56
N ALA A 157 -10.36 3.62 20.43
CA ALA A 157 -11.26 3.27 19.35
C ALA A 157 -11.93 1.91 19.51
N MET A 158 -11.24 0.92 20.11
CA MET A 158 -11.68 -0.48 20.13
C MET A 158 -11.59 -1.12 21.52
N GLY A 159 -11.04 -0.43 22.52
CA GLY A 159 -10.77 -1.03 23.83
C GLY A 159 -9.73 -2.14 23.80
N ALA A 160 -8.86 -2.16 22.81
CA ALA A 160 -7.91 -3.23 22.55
C ALA A 160 -6.46 -2.82 22.77
N ASP A 161 -5.63 -3.80 23.15
CA ASP A 161 -4.17 -3.64 23.15
C ASP A 161 -3.59 -3.86 21.74
N PRO A 162 -2.38 -3.33 21.47
CA PRO A 162 -1.68 -3.59 20.22
C PRO A 162 -1.48 -5.07 19.93
N GLY A 163 -1.52 -5.43 18.66
CA GLY A 163 -1.28 -6.78 18.18
C GLY A 163 0.13 -7.30 18.46
N PRO A 164 0.37 -8.59 18.25
CA PRO A 164 1.64 -9.23 18.61
C PRO A 164 2.84 -8.68 17.85
N GLY A 165 2.68 -8.29 16.58
CA GLY A 165 3.75 -7.73 15.76
C GLY A 165 4.27 -6.40 16.31
N LEU A 166 3.35 -5.47 16.58
CA LEU A 166 3.69 -4.16 17.11
C LEU A 166 4.30 -4.25 18.51
N ARG A 167 3.77 -5.13 19.39
CA ARG A 167 4.35 -5.39 20.71
C ARG A 167 5.73 -6.02 20.63
N ALA A 168 5.95 -6.97 19.73
CA ALA A 168 7.25 -7.61 19.55
C ALA A 168 8.31 -6.60 19.08
N LEU A 169 7.97 -5.74 18.12
CA LEU A 169 8.88 -4.69 17.67
C LEU A 169 9.18 -3.70 18.80
N HIS A 170 8.18 -3.24 19.55
CA HIS A 170 8.38 -2.40 20.71
C HIS A 170 9.37 -3.00 21.71
N ALA A 171 9.19 -4.28 22.07
CA ALA A 171 10.08 -4.99 22.98
C ALA A 171 11.53 -5.09 22.43
N ARG A 172 11.70 -5.22 21.10
CA ARG A 172 13.02 -5.20 20.46
C ARG A 172 13.67 -3.82 20.53
N VAL A 173 12.90 -2.74 20.32
CA VAL A 173 13.40 -1.36 20.45
C VAL A 173 13.89 -1.09 21.88
N LEU A 174 13.10 -1.47 22.91
CA LEU A 174 13.48 -1.30 24.31
C LEU A 174 14.76 -2.07 24.68
N ARG A 175 14.98 -3.24 24.09
CA ARG A 175 16.21 -4.03 24.29
C ARG A 175 17.40 -3.55 23.45
N GLN A 176 17.20 -2.49 22.65
CA GLN A 176 18.22 -1.96 21.72
C GLN A 176 18.76 -3.06 20.77
N ASP A 177 17.86 -3.88 20.23
CA ASP A 177 18.21 -4.99 19.32
C ASP A 177 19.11 -4.49 18.16
N PRO A 178 20.35 -5.00 18.04
CA PRO A 178 21.28 -4.56 17.00
C PRO A 178 20.74 -4.71 15.57
N ALA A 179 19.84 -5.67 15.34
CA ALA A 179 19.22 -5.87 14.02
C ALA A 179 18.31 -4.71 13.59
N LEU A 180 17.92 -3.81 14.51
CA LEU A 180 17.15 -2.61 14.21
C LEU A 180 18.04 -1.39 13.91
N LEU A 181 19.36 -1.49 14.09
CA LEU A 181 20.27 -0.37 13.91
C LEU A 181 20.52 -0.05 12.42
N PRO A 182 20.98 1.18 12.10
CA PRO A 182 21.38 1.54 10.75
C PRO A 182 22.41 0.57 10.17
N GLY A 183 22.18 0.11 8.93
CA GLY A 183 23.12 -0.79 8.23
C GLY A 183 23.05 -2.26 8.61
N SER A 184 22.19 -2.66 9.54
CA SER A 184 21.99 -4.07 9.85
C SER A 184 21.17 -4.77 8.74
N PRO A 185 21.60 -5.96 8.26
CA PRO A 185 20.81 -6.74 7.32
C PRO A 185 19.49 -7.16 7.98
N VAL A 186 18.41 -7.13 7.21
CA VAL A 186 17.11 -7.65 7.69
C VAL A 186 17.24 -9.15 7.83
N PRO A 187 16.93 -9.74 8.99
CA PRO A 187 16.80 -11.19 9.06
C PRO A 187 15.65 -11.63 8.16
N VAL A 188 16.00 -12.39 7.11
CA VAL A 188 15.03 -13.09 6.27
C VAL A 188 14.41 -14.17 7.15
N GLY A 189 13.16 -13.98 7.56
CA GLY A 189 12.36 -14.95 8.31
C GLY A 189 11.64 -15.91 7.37
#